data_1d22a5c8856a077d61862a19df0fa495
#
_entry.id   1d22a5c8856a077d61862a19df0fa495
#
_cell.length_a   1.000
_cell.length_b   1.000
_cell.length_c   1.000
_cell.angle_alpha   90.00
_cell.angle_beta   90.00
_cell.angle_gamma   90.00
#
_symmetry.space_group_name_H-M   'P 1'
#
loop_
_entity.id
_entity.type
_entity.pdbx_description
1 polymer ?
#
loop_
_entity_poly.entity_id
_entity_poly.type
_entity_poly.pdbx_seq_one_letter_code
_entity_poly.pdbx_strand_id
1 'polypeptide(L)'
;MYINSVEHLKTYLRRAGYEIVDDDKQYGDVRPYLIVWHRESDAMVYVDLRIYKSPPAHVPRLWYRNWLHRTLVRNQFYDWLRENKWRDKHRFDVVMVFPPSGCIGRPVIDHIVDVKM
;
A
#
# COMPACT_ATOMS: atom_id res chain seq x y z
N MET A 1 5.46 0.87 17.23
CA MET A 1 6.18 0.56 15.99
C MET A 1 5.30 0.56 14.75
N TYR A 2 4.15 -0.07 14.83
CA TYR A 2 3.20 -0.09 13.71
C TYR A 2 2.75 1.32 13.31
N ILE A 3 2.35 2.14 14.27
CA ILE A 3 1.87 3.50 14.02
C ILE A 3 2.96 4.35 13.38
N ASN A 4 4.18 4.23 13.87
CA ASN A 4 5.31 4.98 13.33
C ASN A 4 5.63 4.55 11.89
N SER A 5 5.45 3.28 11.57
CA SER A 5 5.69 2.77 10.21
C SER A 5 4.65 3.32 9.24
N VAL A 6 3.39 3.40 9.66
CA VAL A 6 2.32 3.94 8.82
C VAL A 6 2.54 5.44 8.56
N GLU A 7 2.88 6.18 9.61
CA GLU A 7 3.16 7.62 9.47
C GLU A 7 4.37 7.88 8.59
N HIS A 8 5.41 7.07 8.74
CA HIS A 8 6.58 7.16 7.89
C HIS A 8 6.23 6.90 6.43
N LEU A 9 5.38 5.92 6.19
CA LEU A 9 4.91 5.60 4.86
C LEU A 9 4.11 6.73 4.24
N LYS A 10 3.21 7.34 5.01
CA LYS A 10 2.42 8.48 4.52
C LYS A 10 3.32 9.64 4.10
N THR A 11 4.35 9.91 4.89
CA THR A 11 5.35 10.93 4.57
C THR A 11 6.07 10.61 3.26
N TYR A 12 6.48 9.35 3.10
CA TYR A 12 7.12 8.89 1.88
C TYR A 12 6.19 9.12 0.67
N LEU A 13 4.94 8.71 0.78
CA LEU A 13 3.99 8.84 -0.32
C LEU A 13 3.75 10.30 -0.70
N ARG A 14 3.57 11.17 0.29
CA ARG A 14 3.38 12.60 0.03
C ARG A 14 4.56 13.20 -0.71
N ARG A 15 5.78 12.84 -0.31
CA ARG A 15 7.00 13.31 -0.97
C ARG A 15 7.13 12.77 -2.39
N ALA A 16 6.58 11.61 -2.65
CA ALA A 16 6.60 11.00 -3.97
C ALA A 16 5.47 11.49 -4.89
N GLY A 17 4.69 12.49 -4.44
CA GLY A 17 3.64 13.07 -5.27
C GLY A 17 2.28 12.42 -5.12
N TYR A 18 2.06 11.67 -4.03
CA TYR A 18 0.78 11.04 -3.74
C TYR A 18 0.02 11.85 -2.70
N GLU A 19 -1.27 12.00 -2.90
CA GLU A 19 -2.16 12.62 -1.92
C GLU A 19 -2.99 11.53 -1.24
N ILE A 20 -3.03 11.54 0.08
CA ILE A 20 -3.80 10.56 0.84
C ILE A 20 -5.28 10.93 0.73
N VAL A 21 -6.08 10.04 0.16
CA VAL A 21 -7.50 10.29 -0.06
C VAL A 21 -8.33 9.58 1.01
N ASP A 22 -8.01 8.34 1.31
CA ASP A 22 -8.71 7.56 2.34
C ASP A 22 -7.68 6.70 3.03
N ASP A 23 -7.64 6.77 4.35
CA ASP A 23 -6.58 6.13 5.10
C ASP A 23 -7.10 5.22 6.19
N ASP A 24 -6.18 4.40 6.68
CA ASP A 24 -6.34 3.56 7.87
C ASP A 24 -7.63 2.74 7.86
N LYS A 25 -7.95 2.20 6.70
CA LYS A 25 -9.07 1.28 6.59
C LYS A 25 -8.57 -0.14 6.80
N GLN A 26 -9.26 -0.85 7.65
CA GLN A 26 -8.98 -2.25 7.90
C GLN A 26 -10.31 -2.95 8.10
N TYR A 27 -10.66 -3.86 7.18
CA TYR A 27 -11.92 -4.54 7.22
C TYR A 27 -11.71 -6.04 7.33
N GLY A 28 -12.21 -6.64 8.40
CA GLY A 28 -12.11 -8.07 8.60
C GLY A 28 -10.68 -8.58 8.46
N ASP A 29 -10.48 -9.52 7.56
CA ASP A 29 -9.17 -10.11 7.32
C ASP A 29 -8.33 -9.35 6.32
N VAL A 30 -8.84 -8.24 5.78
CA VAL A 30 -8.11 -7.44 4.82
C VAL A 30 -7.06 -6.62 5.56
N ARG A 31 -5.83 -6.67 5.06
CA ARG A 31 -4.71 -5.96 5.67
C ARG A 31 -4.87 -4.45 5.51
N PRO A 32 -4.13 -3.65 6.30
CA PRO A 32 -4.19 -2.20 6.17
C PRO A 32 -3.88 -1.75 4.76
N TYR A 33 -4.57 -0.72 4.33
CA TYR A 33 -4.34 -0.15 3.02
C TYR A 33 -4.61 1.35 3.05
N LEU A 34 -4.10 2.04 2.04
CA LEU A 34 -4.38 3.44 1.80
C LEU A 34 -4.95 3.59 0.40
N ILE A 35 -5.83 4.56 0.23
CA ILE A 35 -6.23 4.98 -1.10
C ILE A 35 -5.64 6.37 -1.31
N VAL A 36 -4.87 6.51 -2.36
CA VAL A 36 -4.12 7.73 -2.64
C VAL A 36 -4.34 8.14 -4.09
N TRP A 37 -4.16 9.42 -4.36
CA TRP A 37 -4.17 9.95 -5.71
C TRP A 37 -2.75 10.29 -6.12
N HIS A 38 -2.32 9.75 -7.27
CA HIS A 38 -1.01 10.04 -7.82
C HIS A 38 -1.13 11.20 -8.79
N ARG A 39 -0.56 12.33 -8.41
CA ARG A 39 -0.75 13.58 -9.14
C ARG A 39 -0.24 13.51 -10.57
N GLU A 40 0.96 13.01 -10.76
CA GLU A 40 1.60 12.96 -12.07
C GLU A 40 0.83 12.12 -13.08
N SER A 41 0.35 10.96 -12.69
CA SER A 41 -0.38 10.06 -13.58
C SER A 41 -1.89 10.28 -13.56
N ASP A 42 -2.38 11.12 -12.65
CA ASP A 42 -3.81 11.37 -12.43
C ASP A 42 -4.56 10.05 -12.22
N ALA A 43 -4.02 9.22 -11.37
CA ALA A 43 -4.57 7.90 -11.09
C ALA A 43 -4.93 7.76 -9.63
N MET A 44 -6.06 7.10 -9.36
CA MET A 44 -6.41 6.67 -8.01
C MET A 44 -5.70 5.35 -7.75
N VAL A 45 -5.03 5.25 -6.62
CA VAL A 45 -4.16 4.12 -6.32
C VAL A 45 -4.57 3.47 -5.01
N TYR A 46 -4.79 2.16 -5.06
CA TYR A 46 -4.94 1.36 -3.86
C TYR A 46 -3.55 0.90 -3.45
N VAL A 47 -3.10 1.33 -2.28
CA VAL A 47 -1.78 0.96 -1.75
C VAL A 47 -1.97 -0.12 -0.70
N ASP A 48 -1.57 -1.33 -1.04
CA ASP A 48 -1.59 -2.45 -0.10
C ASP A 48 -0.34 -2.38 0.77
N LEU A 49 -0.55 -2.26 2.08
CA LEU A 49 0.53 -2.06 3.03
C LEU A 49 0.98 -3.38 3.60
N ARG A 50 2.28 -3.59 3.58
CA ARG A 50 2.92 -4.76 4.17
C ARG A 50 4.00 -4.29 5.13
N ILE A 51 3.78 -4.50 6.40
CA ILE A 51 4.73 -4.10 7.44
C ILE A 51 5.34 -5.36 8.03
N TYR A 52 6.64 -5.48 7.88
CA TYR A 52 7.38 -6.67 8.26
C TYR A 52 8.21 -6.43 9.51
N LYS A 53 8.47 -7.49 10.25
CA LYS A 53 9.29 -7.47 11.45
C LYS A 53 10.72 -7.91 11.17
N SER A 54 10.99 -8.44 9.97
CA SER A 54 12.29 -8.98 9.59
C SER A 54 12.91 -8.16 8.47
N PRO A 55 14.23 -8.15 8.34
CA PRO A 55 14.91 -7.49 7.22
C PRO A 55 14.47 -8.05 5.87
N PRO A 56 14.62 -7.26 4.79
CA PRO A 56 14.12 -7.64 3.46
C PRO A 56 14.62 -8.99 2.94
N ALA A 57 15.83 -9.38 3.29
CA ALA A 57 16.44 -10.61 2.80
C ALA A 57 15.70 -11.87 3.23
N HIS A 58 14.87 -11.79 4.26
CA HIS A 58 14.18 -12.93 4.84
C HIS A 58 12.70 -12.97 4.53
N VAL A 59 12.21 -12.09 3.66
CA VAL A 59 10.78 -11.98 3.37
C VAL A 59 10.48 -12.45 1.96
N PRO A 60 9.63 -13.49 1.79
CA PRO A 60 9.19 -13.91 0.47
C PRO A 60 8.38 -12.79 -0.19
N ARG A 61 8.64 -12.55 -1.47
CA ARG A 61 7.95 -11.49 -2.21
C ARG A 61 6.78 -12.01 -3.05
N LEU A 62 6.37 -13.25 -2.83
CA LEU A 62 5.35 -13.89 -3.66
C LEU A 62 3.95 -13.84 -3.09
N TRP A 63 3.77 -13.19 -1.95
CA TRP A 63 2.48 -13.12 -1.27
C TRP A 63 1.39 -12.48 -2.14
N TYR A 64 1.73 -11.53 -2.98
CA TYR A 64 0.76 -10.86 -3.85
C TYR A 64 0.22 -11.78 -4.95
N ARG A 65 0.80 -12.97 -5.11
CA ARG A 65 0.30 -13.98 -6.04
C ARG A 65 -0.82 -14.83 -5.44
N ASN A 66 -1.11 -14.66 -4.15
CA ASN A 66 -2.20 -15.38 -3.52
C ASN A 66 -3.53 -14.94 -4.15
N TRP A 67 -4.20 -15.88 -4.81
CA TRP A 67 -5.42 -15.58 -5.56
C TRP A 67 -6.52 -15.00 -4.67
N LEU A 68 -6.74 -15.59 -3.50
CA LEU A 68 -7.79 -15.12 -2.60
C LEU A 68 -7.54 -13.70 -2.14
N HIS A 69 -6.31 -13.40 -1.74
CA HIS A 69 -5.93 -12.06 -1.32
C HIS A 69 -6.15 -11.04 -2.44
N ARG A 70 -5.70 -11.37 -3.66
CA ARG A 70 -5.88 -10.48 -4.82
C ARG A 70 -7.34 -10.22 -5.11
N THR A 71 -8.18 -11.25 -5.00
CA THR A 71 -9.62 -11.10 -5.23
C THR A 71 -10.25 -10.16 -4.22
N LEU A 72 -9.91 -10.32 -2.94
CA LEU A 72 -10.45 -9.47 -1.87
C LEU A 72 -10.02 -8.01 -2.08
N VAL A 73 -8.75 -7.78 -2.35
CA VAL A 73 -8.19 -6.44 -2.57
C VAL A 73 -8.86 -5.77 -3.77
N ARG A 74 -8.95 -6.50 -4.88
CA ARG A 74 -9.53 -5.98 -6.11
C ARG A 74 -10.99 -5.59 -5.90
N ASN A 75 -11.77 -6.46 -5.29
CA ASN A 75 -13.19 -6.19 -5.07
C ASN A 75 -13.40 -5.01 -4.13
N GLN A 76 -12.57 -4.91 -3.10
CA GLN A 76 -12.66 -3.81 -2.15
C GLN A 76 -12.37 -2.47 -2.80
N PHE A 77 -11.34 -2.41 -3.66
CA PHE A 77 -11.01 -1.17 -4.36
C PHE A 77 -12.09 -0.80 -5.37
N TYR A 78 -12.61 -1.77 -6.11
CA TYR A 78 -13.67 -1.49 -7.09
C TYR A 78 -14.94 -0.98 -6.40
N ASP A 79 -15.29 -1.51 -5.24
CA ASP A 79 -16.40 -1.01 -4.45
C ASP A 79 -16.15 0.44 -4.03
N TRP A 80 -14.94 0.74 -3.57
CA TRP A 80 -14.59 2.10 -3.18
C TRP A 80 -14.68 3.07 -4.36
N LEU A 81 -14.15 2.67 -5.52
CA LEU A 81 -14.19 3.50 -6.73
C LEU A 81 -15.63 3.81 -7.13
N ARG A 82 -16.50 2.81 -7.07
CA ARG A 82 -17.89 2.96 -7.40
C ARG A 82 -18.62 3.88 -6.41
N GLU A 83 -18.39 3.69 -5.14
CA GLU A 83 -18.99 4.51 -4.09
C GLU A 83 -18.55 5.97 -4.19
N ASN A 84 -17.33 6.22 -4.60
CA ASN A 84 -16.78 7.56 -4.74
C ASN A 84 -16.87 8.10 -6.16
N LYS A 85 -17.55 7.39 -7.03
CA LYS A 85 -17.82 7.80 -8.42
C LYS A 85 -16.58 8.13 -9.23
N TRP A 86 -15.47 7.44 -8.94
CA TRP A 86 -14.25 7.59 -9.70
C TRP A 86 -14.28 6.66 -10.90
N ARG A 87 -14.15 7.21 -12.10
CA ARG A 87 -14.25 6.46 -13.36
C ARG A 87 -13.01 6.59 -14.25
N ASP A 88 -11.98 7.22 -13.73
CA ASP A 88 -10.74 7.43 -14.47
C ASP A 88 -9.71 6.37 -14.14
N LYS A 89 -8.45 6.69 -14.39
CA LYS A 89 -7.33 5.76 -14.19
C LYS A 89 -7.24 5.30 -12.74
N HIS A 90 -6.96 4.03 -12.57
CA HIS A 90 -6.71 3.46 -11.24
C HIS A 90 -5.70 2.34 -11.37
N ARG A 91 -5.02 2.06 -10.28
CA ARG A 91 -4.05 0.97 -10.24
C ARG A 91 -3.85 0.49 -8.80
N PHE A 92 -3.15 -0.63 -8.68
CA PHE A 92 -2.81 -1.21 -7.38
C PHE A 92 -1.31 -1.11 -7.19
N ASP A 93 -0.90 -0.56 -6.07
CA ASP A 93 0.50 -0.54 -5.66
C ASP A 93 0.65 -1.37 -4.40
N VAL A 94 1.84 -1.88 -4.19
CA VAL A 94 2.19 -2.59 -2.96
C VAL A 94 3.37 -1.86 -2.34
N VAL A 95 3.26 -1.54 -1.07
CA VAL A 95 4.37 -0.94 -0.34
C VAL A 95 4.72 -1.84 0.82
N MET A 96 5.96 -2.28 0.83
CA MET A 96 6.52 -3.10 1.90
C MET A 96 7.41 -2.22 2.76
N VAL A 97 7.21 -2.28 4.07
CA VAL A 97 7.99 -1.53 5.03
C VAL A 97 8.74 -2.53 5.90
N PHE A 98 10.06 -2.41 5.92
CA PHE A 98 10.93 -3.30 6.68
C PHE A 98 11.62 -2.52 7.79
N PRO A 99 11.93 -3.16 8.92
CA PRO A 99 12.70 -2.51 9.96
C PRO A 99 14.13 -2.24 9.48
N PRO A 100 14.80 -1.24 10.08
CA PRO A 100 16.21 -1.02 9.75
C PRO A 100 17.05 -2.22 10.17
N SER A 101 18.16 -2.43 9.47
CA SER A 101 19.03 -3.57 9.72
C SER A 101 19.94 -3.39 10.94
N GLY A 102 19.78 -2.30 11.68
CA GLY A 102 20.56 -2.02 12.90
C GLY A 102 19.72 -1.29 13.92
N CYS A 103 20.35 -0.94 15.04
CA CYS A 103 19.68 -0.21 16.11
C CYS A 103 19.36 1.23 15.73
N ILE A 104 20.04 1.76 14.75
CA ILE A 104 19.88 3.12 14.25
C ILE A 104 19.60 3.04 12.77
N GLY A 105 18.58 3.79 12.32
CA GLY A 105 18.30 3.82 10.91
C GLY A 105 16.83 4.04 10.67
N ARG A 106 16.49 4.22 9.39
CA ARG A 106 15.11 4.41 8.97
C ARG A 106 14.56 3.11 8.43
N PRO A 107 13.25 2.90 8.51
CA PRO A 107 12.63 1.76 7.83
C PRO A 107 12.95 1.78 6.34
N VAL A 108 13.13 0.60 5.77
CA VAL A 108 13.33 0.44 4.34
C VAL A 108 11.97 0.29 3.68
N ILE A 109 11.73 1.09 2.66
CA ILE A 109 10.47 1.05 1.92
C ILE A 109 10.74 0.47 0.54
N ASP A 110 9.97 -0.53 0.16
CA ASP A 110 10.01 -1.13 -1.17
C ASP A 110 8.63 -0.94 -1.80
N HIS A 111 8.56 -0.12 -2.83
CA HIS A 111 7.30 0.27 -3.46
C HIS A 111 7.20 -0.37 -4.85
N ILE A 112 6.23 -1.25 -5.01
CA ILE A 112 5.96 -1.90 -6.29
C ILE A 112 4.75 -1.22 -6.91
N VAL A 113 4.96 -0.60 -8.05
CA VAL A 113 3.95 0.21 -8.75
C VAL A 113 3.22 -0.66 -9.77
N ASP A 114 1.91 -0.48 -9.84
CA ASP A 114 1.06 -1.09 -10.85
C ASP A 114 1.14 -2.63 -10.84
N VAL A 115 0.84 -3.18 -9.68
CA VAL A 115 0.79 -4.63 -9.51
C VAL A 115 -0.45 -5.18 -10.21
N LYS A 116 -0.27 -6.27 -10.95
CA LYS A 116 -1.41 -6.91 -11.62
C LYS A 116 -2.23 -7.73 -10.61
N MET A 117 -3.45 -7.33 -10.45
CA MET A 117 -4.40 -7.98 -9.54
C MET A 117 -5.44 -8.86 -10.32
#